data_68b16d81cd858a5290e27595f859d4c1
#
_entry.id   68b16d81cd858a5290e27595f859d4c1
#
_cell.length_a   1.000
_cell.length_b   1.000
_cell.length_c   1.000
_cell.angle_alpha   90.00
_cell.angle_beta   90.00
_cell.angle_gamma   90.00
#
_symmetry.space_group_name_H-M   'P 1'
#
loop_
_entity.id
_entity.type
_entity.pdbx_description
1 polymer ?
#
loop_
_entity_poly.entity_id
_entity_poly.type
_entity_poly.pdbx_seq_one_letter_code
_entity_poly.pdbx_strand_id
1 'polypeptide(L)'
;MTTTTTTTTPVAKRYELGARAASGRYPVATLDGRPAGDIHRFHGEWYARPQGHAEESRHGDKDAAAKHLVDLVDSGATDPAAVPAKAPATAAQGIVPWLSPRLKPTRRNILSAGIALARVAELAWLPEDEDGNTTGYPGSDNPWMLKCLLSGHYVMRWWSHLRGRNGDNTPRPVWRHEGCIDFEDQAAKVAALVGEPPSVCPCQEVTHPTAAEDIGKLLDQAERARKADDIDTLRPLLTQLLAPCPASSSRAESMKTFLPKPKN
;
A
#
# COMPACT_ATOMS: atom_id res chain seq x y z
N MET A 1 23.22 6.76 -54.37
CA MET A 1 22.92 6.31 -53.00
C MET A 1 21.40 6.32 -52.83
N THR A 2 20.74 5.16 -52.88
CA THR A 2 19.29 5.03 -52.80
C THR A 2 18.92 4.74 -51.35
N THR A 3 18.31 5.69 -50.65
CA THR A 3 17.86 5.53 -49.26
C THR A 3 16.54 4.78 -49.26
N THR A 4 16.53 3.54 -48.88
CA THR A 4 15.31 2.74 -48.71
C THR A 4 14.64 3.13 -47.40
N THR A 5 13.57 3.88 -47.45
CA THR A 5 12.74 4.23 -46.28
C THR A 5 11.84 3.02 -45.98
N THR A 6 12.16 2.28 -44.92
CA THR A 6 11.33 1.18 -44.44
C THR A 6 10.12 1.77 -43.72
N THR A 7 8.96 1.80 -44.36
CA THR A 7 7.69 2.20 -43.72
C THR A 7 7.21 1.06 -42.82
N THR A 8 7.42 1.17 -41.53
CA THR A 8 6.88 0.22 -40.54
C THR A 8 5.38 0.50 -40.41
N THR A 9 4.56 -0.38 -40.96
CA THR A 9 3.10 -0.35 -40.75
C THR A 9 2.81 -0.53 -39.25
N PRO A 10 2.03 0.36 -38.62
CA PRO A 10 1.68 0.20 -37.21
C PRO A 10 0.89 -1.09 -37.02
N VAL A 11 1.38 -1.98 -36.19
CA VAL A 11 0.66 -3.20 -35.82
C VAL A 11 -0.64 -2.78 -35.15
N ALA A 12 -1.77 -3.22 -35.68
CA ALA A 12 -3.08 -2.91 -35.13
C ALA A 12 -3.15 -3.39 -33.64
N LYS A 13 -3.60 -2.52 -32.77
CA LYS A 13 -3.79 -2.86 -31.34
C LYS A 13 -4.84 -3.96 -31.23
N ARG A 14 -4.52 -5.00 -30.48
CA ARG A 14 -5.41 -6.15 -30.22
C ARG A 14 -6.19 -6.03 -28.90
N TYR A 15 -6.17 -4.86 -28.27
CA TYR A 15 -6.75 -4.63 -26.97
C TYR A 15 -7.34 -3.23 -26.86
N GLU A 16 -8.25 -3.07 -25.91
CA GLU A 16 -8.76 -1.78 -25.45
C GLU A 16 -8.20 -1.46 -24.06
N LEU A 17 -7.84 -0.18 -23.87
CA LEU A 17 -7.42 0.34 -22.55
C LEU A 17 -8.53 1.23 -22.01
N GLY A 18 -9.03 0.88 -20.82
CA GLY A 18 -9.92 1.75 -20.08
C GLY A 18 -9.20 2.98 -19.50
N ALA A 19 -9.98 3.92 -19.00
CA ALA A 19 -9.46 5.07 -18.27
C ALA A 19 -8.62 4.62 -17.06
N ARG A 20 -7.61 5.42 -16.74
CA ARG A 20 -6.79 5.16 -15.55
C ARG A 20 -7.65 5.22 -14.29
N ALA A 21 -7.76 4.10 -13.57
CA ALA A 21 -8.46 4.04 -12.30
C ALA A 21 -7.74 4.86 -11.20
N ALA A 22 -8.44 5.22 -10.15
CA ALA A 22 -7.88 5.91 -8.98
C ALA A 22 -6.70 5.14 -8.34
N SER A 23 -6.70 3.82 -8.44
CA SER A 23 -5.59 2.92 -8.08
C SER A 23 -4.33 3.10 -8.92
N GLY A 24 -4.37 3.91 -9.98
CA GLY A 24 -3.27 4.11 -10.92
C GLY A 24 -3.16 3.01 -11.98
N ARG A 25 -4.10 2.06 -12.00
CA ARG A 25 -4.17 0.94 -12.95
C ARG A 25 -5.01 1.28 -14.16
N TYR A 26 -4.71 0.65 -15.29
CA TYR A 26 -5.47 0.75 -16.52
C TYR A 26 -6.14 -0.60 -16.79
N PRO A 27 -7.47 -0.67 -16.77
CA PRO A 27 -8.18 -1.88 -17.20
C PRO A 27 -7.84 -2.21 -18.65
N VAL A 28 -7.67 -3.49 -18.93
CA VAL A 28 -7.40 -4.03 -20.27
C VAL A 28 -8.52 -4.97 -20.62
N ALA A 29 -9.06 -4.79 -21.85
CA ALA A 29 -10.04 -5.70 -22.43
C ALA A 29 -9.58 -6.14 -23.82
N THR A 30 -10.07 -7.29 -24.27
CA THR A 30 -9.98 -7.72 -25.67
C THR A 30 -10.86 -6.83 -26.55
N LEU A 31 -10.70 -6.85 -27.87
CA LEU A 31 -11.51 -6.03 -28.79
C LEU A 31 -13.01 -6.44 -28.80
N ASP A 32 -13.34 -7.64 -28.36
CA ASP A 32 -14.71 -8.12 -28.17
C ASP A 32 -15.26 -7.83 -26.75
N GLY A 33 -14.54 -7.01 -25.96
CA GLY A 33 -14.99 -6.50 -24.67
C GLY A 33 -14.80 -7.45 -23.48
N ARG A 34 -14.11 -8.60 -23.64
CA ARG A 34 -13.82 -9.51 -22.52
C ARG A 34 -12.76 -8.90 -21.61
N PRO A 35 -12.96 -8.82 -20.28
CA PRO A 35 -11.95 -8.31 -19.35
C PRO A 35 -10.70 -9.20 -19.38
N ALA A 36 -9.53 -8.61 -19.56
CA ALA A 36 -8.26 -9.33 -19.57
C ALA A 36 -7.44 -9.11 -18.28
N GLY A 37 -7.75 -8.07 -17.52
CA GLY A 37 -7.03 -7.71 -16.30
C GLY A 37 -6.70 -6.23 -16.24
N ASP A 38 -5.63 -5.89 -15.56
CA ASP A 38 -5.16 -4.50 -15.45
C ASP A 38 -3.63 -4.40 -15.57
N ILE A 39 -3.17 -3.23 -15.99
CA ILE A 39 -1.74 -2.91 -16.06
C ILE A 39 -1.45 -1.64 -15.27
N HIS A 40 -0.24 -1.54 -14.72
CA HIS A 40 0.24 -0.32 -14.07
C HIS A 40 1.74 -0.13 -14.26
N ARG A 41 2.21 1.10 -14.06
CA ARG A 41 3.63 1.43 -14.13
C ARG A 41 4.21 1.57 -12.72
N PHE A 42 5.34 0.89 -12.48
CA PHE A 42 6.06 0.94 -11.22
C PHE A 42 7.58 0.94 -11.47
N HIS A 43 8.31 1.87 -10.88
CA HIS A 43 9.78 2.03 -11.05
C HIS A 43 10.28 2.00 -12.51
N GLY A 44 9.50 2.61 -13.42
CA GLY A 44 9.85 2.67 -14.84
C GLY A 44 9.39 1.48 -15.67
N GLU A 45 9.07 0.37 -15.05
CA GLU A 45 8.61 -0.87 -15.66
C GLU A 45 7.09 -0.97 -15.67
N TRP A 46 6.54 -1.77 -16.56
CA TRP A 46 5.12 -2.07 -16.61
C TRP A 46 4.83 -3.45 -16.01
N TYR A 47 3.74 -3.54 -15.28
CA TYR A 47 3.25 -4.76 -14.67
C TYR A 47 1.86 -5.08 -15.19
N ALA A 48 1.62 -6.36 -15.48
CA ALA A 48 0.34 -6.89 -15.93
C ALA A 48 -0.19 -7.87 -14.90
N ARG A 49 -1.44 -7.67 -14.48
CA ARG A 49 -2.17 -8.56 -13.58
C ARG A 49 -3.37 -9.15 -14.34
N PRO A 50 -3.39 -10.44 -14.62
CA PRO A 50 -4.50 -11.08 -15.29
C PRO A 50 -5.80 -11.01 -14.46
N GLN A 51 -6.93 -11.01 -15.14
CA GLN A 51 -8.25 -11.02 -14.49
C GLN A 51 -8.37 -12.22 -13.54
N GLY A 52 -8.79 -11.96 -12.29
CA GLY A 52 -8.93 -12.99 -11.27
C GLY A 52 -7.65 -13.50 -10.59
N HIS A 53 -6.48 -13.01 -10.99
CA HIS A 53 -5.20 -13.43 -10.45
C HIS A 53 -4.57 -12.38 -9.55
N ALA A 54 -3.88 -12.82 -8.48
CA ALA A 54 -3.12 -11.93 -7.60
C ALA A 54 -1.68 -11.69 -8.09
N GLU A 55 -1.16 -12.58 -8.93
CA GLU A 55 0.20 -12.51 -9.44
C GLU A 55 0.34 -11.52 -10.58
N GLU A 56 1.47 -10.81 -10.61
CA GLU A 56 1.78 -9.83 -11.63
C GLU A 56 3.01 -10.25 -12.43
N SER A 57 2.99 -10.05 -13.74
CA SER A 57 4.13 -10.22 -14.62
C SER A 57 4.74 -8.86 -15.00
N ARG A 58 6.07 -8.82 -15.12
CA ARG A 58 6.82 -7.61 -15.47
C ARG A 58 7.05 -7.52 -16.98
N HIS A 59 6.90 -6.32 -17.53
CA HIS A 59 7.07 -6.02 -18.96
C HIS A 59 7.83 -4.70 -19.18
N GLY A 60 8.55 -4.60 -20.28
CA GLY A 60 9.36 -3.42 -20.60
C GLY A 60 8.53 -2.20 -21.02
N ASP A 61 7.36 -2.40 -21.60
CA ASP A 61 6.49 -1.33 -22.08
C ASP A 61 5.01 -1.62 -21.84
N LYS A 62 4.19 -0.58 -22.04
CA LYS A 62 2.74 -0.60 -21.82
C LYS A 62 2.01 -1.56 -22.75
N ASP A 63 2.42 -1.56 -24.01
CA ASP A 63 1.77 -2.35 -25.05
C ASP A 63 2.09 -3.84 -24.87
N ALA A 64 3.33 -4.18 -24.49
CA ALA A 64 3.72 -5.54 -24.16
C ALA A 64 2.95 -6.09 -22.95
N ALA A 65 2.75 -5.28 -21.90
CA ALA A 65 1.97 -5.66 -20.74
C ALA A 65 0.49 -5.92 -21.10
N ALA A 66 -0.13 -5.03 -21.86
CA ALA A 66 -1.53 -5.18 -22.28
C ALA A 66 -1.73 -6.36 -23.24
N LYS A 67 -0.81 -6.54 -24.20
CA LYS A 67 -0.85 -7.67 -25.13
C LYS A 67 -0.73 -9.01 -24.41
N HIS A 68 0.17 -9.11 -23.42
CA HIS A 68 0.32 -10.32 -22.60
C HIS A 68 -1.02 -10.75 -21.96
N LEU A 69 -1.78 -9.81 -21.41
CA LEU A 69 -3.07 -10.10 -20.79
C LEU A 69 -4.09 -10.64 -21.83
N VAL A 70 -4.13 -10.04 -23.01
CA VAL A 70 -5.02 -10.50 -24.09
C VAL A 70 -4.60 -11.87 -24.60
N ASP A 71 -3.31 -12.13 -24.78
CA ASP A 71 -2.79 -13.43 -25.19
C ASP A 71 -3.15 -14.54 -24.18
N LEU A 72 -3.19 -14.23 -22.87
CA LEU A 72 -3.66 -15.18 -21.84
C LEU A 72 -5.16 -15.50 -21.97
N VAL A 73 -5.99 -14.51 -22.26
CA VAL A 73 -7.43 -14.71 -22.49
C VAL A 73 -7.66 -15.51 -23.78
N ASP A 74 -6.99 -15.15 -24.87
CA ASP A 74 -7.14 -15.79 -26.16
C ASP A 74 -6.66 -17.25 -26.17
N SER A 75 -5.64 -17.57 -25.36
CA SER A 75 -5.15 -18.94 -25.17
C SER A 75 -5.98 -19.78 -24.20
N GLY A 76 -6.97 -19.17 -23.51
CA GLY A 76 -7.75 -19.84 -22.46
C GLY A 76 -6.97 -20.06 -21.16
N ALA A 77 -5.78 -19.47 -21.02
CA ALA A 77 -4.98 -19.56 -19.79
C ALA A 77 -5.60 -18.76 -18.64
N THR A 78 -6.47 -17.78 -18.96
CA THR A 78 -7.20 -16.97 -17.99
C THR A 78 -8.67 -16.93 -18.40
N ASP A 79 -9.57 -17.21 -17.48
CA ASP A 79 -11.01 -17.07 -17.70
C ASP A 79 -11.41 -15.60 -17.44
N PRO A 80 -11.86 -14.85 -18.45
CA PRO A 80 -12.30 -13.46 -18.28
C PRO A 80 -13.56 -13.33 -17.41
N ALA A 81 -14.33 -14.42 -17.26
CA ALA A 81 -15.49 -14.48 -16.36
C ALA A 81 -15.12 -14.90 -14.94
N ALA A 82 -13.88 -15.31 -14.70
CA ALA A 82 -13.41 -15.58 -13.35
C ALA A 82 -13.48 -14.28 -12.53
N VAL A 83 -14.56 -14.16 -11.76
CA VAL A 83 -14.55 -13.23 -10.62
C VAL A 83 -13.37 -13.68 -9.79
N PRO A 84 -12.47 -12.75 -9.35
CA PRO A 84 -11.41 -13.12 -8.44
C PRO A 84 -12.07 -13.94 -7.33
N ALA A 85 -11.76 -15.22 -7.27
CA ALA A 85 -12.10 -15.97 -6.08
C ALA A 85 -11.46 -15.15 -4.99
N LYS A 86 -12.30 -14.53 -4.12
CA LYS A 86 -11.81 -13.83 -2.92
C LYS A 86 -10.82 -14.81 -2.33
N ALA A 87 -9.52 -14.52 -2.54
CA ALA A 87 -8.48 -15.44 -2.09
C ALA A 87 -8.84 -15.75 -0.65
N PRO A 88 -8.96 -17.04 -0.28
CA PRO A 88 -9.37 -17.37 1.06
C PRO A 88 -8.47 -16.55 1.96
N ALA A 89 -9.07 -15.68 2.77
CA ALA A 89 -8.39 -14.67 3.59
C ALA A 89 -7.28 -15.25 4.48
N THR A 90 -7.17 -16.57 4.51
CA THR A 90 -6.27 -17.38 5.32
C THR A 90 -4.87 -17.61 4.73
N ALA A 91 -4.66 -17.56 3.43
CA ALA A 91 -3.36 -17.95 2.85
C ALA A 91 -2.41 -16.75 2.55
N ALA A 92 -2.94 -15.52 2.48
CA ALA A 92 -2.14 -14.31 2.24
C ALA A 92 -2.09 -13.37 3.47
N GLN A 93 -2.71 -13.75 4.58
CA GLN A 93 -2.66 -12.94 5.80
C GLN A 93 -1.29 -13.11 6.44
N GLY A 94 -0.50 -12.02 6.44
CA GLY A 94 0.68 -11.92 7.27
C GLY A 94 0.37 -12.16 8.75
N ILE A 95 1.37 -12.16 9.60
CA ILE A 95 1.24 -12.39 11.06
C ILE A 95 0.18 -11.47 11.65
N VAL A 96 0.11 -10.22 11.16
CA VAL A 96 -0.93 -9.23 11.48
C VAL A 96 -1.31 -8.44 10.22
N PRO A 97 -2.55 -7.92 10.12
CA PRO A 97 -3.02 -7.24 8.92
C PRO A 97 -2.31 -5.91 8.63
N TRP A 98 -1.68 -5.30 9.63
CA TRP A 98 -1.01 -3.98 9.51
C TRP A 98 0.42 -4.04 8.98
N LEU A 99 1.00 -5.23 8.87
CA LEU A 99 2.32 -5.44 8.27
C LEU A 99 2.17 -6.34 7.05
N SER A 100 2.67 -5.89 5.89
CA SER A 100 2.63 -6.69 4.67
C SER A 100 3.26 -8.08 4.90
N PRO A 101 2.62 -9.17 4.43
CA PRO A 101 3.18 -10.52 4.54
C PRO A 101 4.54 -10.69 3.86
N ARG A 102 4.91 -9.77 2.95
CA ARG A 102 6.22 -9.73 2.29
C ARG A 102 7.33 -9.18 3.19
N LEU A 103 6.96 -8.52 4.30
CA LEU A 103 7.94 -7.94 5.24
C LEU A 103 8.16 -8.86 6.44
N LYS A 104 9.41 -9.24 6.66
CA LYS A 104 9.79 -9.90 7.92
C LYS A 104 9.56 -8.94 9.09
N PRO A 105 8.95 -9.38 10.19
CA PRO A 105 8.68 -8.54 11.37
C PRO A 105 9.97 -8.29 12.19
N THR A 106 10.98 -7.72 11.57
CA THR A 106 12.18 -7.26 12.24
C THR A 106 11.90 -6.00 13.05
N ARG A 107 12.67 -5.73 14.11
CA ARG A 107 12.54 -4.51 14.91
C ARG A 107 12.43 -3.25 14.03
N ARG A 108 13.27 -3.14 13.01
CA ARG A 108 13.24 -2.00 12.06
C ARG A 108 11.91 -1.90 11.31
N ASN A 109 11.40 -3.02 10.79
CA ASN A 109 10.16 -3.03 10.01
C ASN A 109 8.95 -2.76 10.90
N ILE A 110 8.94 -3.25 12.15
CA ILE A 110 7.90 -2.96 13.15
C ILE A 110 7.86 -1.46 13.46
N LEU A 111 9.02 -0.86 13.76
CA LEU A 111 9.12 0.58 14.02
C LEU A 111 8.64 1.40 12.82
N SER A 112 9.12 1.06 11.62
CA SER A 112 8.73 1.76 10.39
C SER A 112 7.22 1.62 10.11
N ALA A 113 6.64 0.45 10.35
CA ALA A 113 5.21 0.21 10.18
C ALA A 113 4.38 1.04 11.18
N GLY A 114 4.74 1.03 12.47
CA GLY A 114 4.01 1.78 13.49
C GLY A 114 4.02 3.30 13.21
N ILE A 115 5.18 3.84 12.83
CA ILE A 115 5.31 5.26 12.45
C ILE A 115 4.50 5.57 11.18
N ALA A 116 4.54 4.68 10.18
CA ALA A 116 3.81 4.88 8.93
C ALA A 116 2.29 4.81 9.12
N LEU A 117 1.79 3.86 9.90
CA LEU A 117 0.38 3.71 10.23
C LEU A 117 -0.17 4.92 10.98
N ALA A 118 0.57 5.44 11.97
CA ALA A 118 0.20 6.66 12.65
C ALA A 118 0.15 7.85 11.68
N ARG A 119 1.17 7.99 10.83
CA ARG A 119 1.25 9.09 9.88
C ARG A 119 0.13 9.09 8.85
N VAL A 120 -0.26 7.94 8.30
CA VAL A 120 -1.38 7.88 7.35
C VAL A 120 -2.70 8.21 8.04
N ALA A 121 -2.89 7.81 9.30
CA ALA A 121 -4.05 8.21 10.10
C ALA A 121 -4.10 9.72 10.34
N GLU A 122 -2.98 10.36 10.74
CA GLU A 122 -2.85 11.83 10.90
C GLU A 122 -3.17 12.60 9.62
N LEU A 123 -2.94 12.00 8.46
CA LEU A 123 -3.24 12.57 7.16
C LEU A 123 -4.64 12.21 6.65
N ALA A 124 -5.51 11.66 7.48
CA ALA A 124 -6.84 11.16 7.10
C ALA A 124 -6.80 10.17 5.91
N TRP A 125 -5.88 9.21 6.00
CA TRP A 125 -5.83 8.04 5.14
C TRP A 125 -6.13 6.78 5.94
N LEU A 126 -6.81 5.83 5.30
CA LEU A 126 -7.07 4.50 5.86
C LEU A 126 -6.32 3.46 5.01
N PRO A 127 -5.51 2.59 5.64
CA PRO A 127 -4.88 1.45 4.95
C PRO A 127 -5.93 0.38 4.60
N GLU A 128 -6.59 0.55 3.47
CA GLU A 128 -7.71 -0.27 3.01
C GLU A 128 -7.67 -0.38 1.48
N ASP A 129 -7.97 -1.56 0.94
CA ASP A 129 -8.17 -1.79 -0.49
C ASP A 129 -9.65 -1.61 -0.89
N GLU A 130 -9.91 -1.72 -2.20
CA GLU A 130 -11.25 -1.53 -2.78
C GLU A 130 -12.27 -2.59 -2.30
N ASP A 131 -11.80 -3.71 -1.76
CA ASP A 131 -12.62 -4.77 -1.19
C ASP A 131 -12.88 -4.58 0.32
N GLY A 132 -12.37 -3.51 0.92
CA GLY A 132 -12.48 -3.21 2.33
C GLY A 132 -11.53 -4.00 3.22
N ASN A 133 -10.50 -4.65 2.65
CA ASN A 133 -9.50 -5.35 3.45
C ASN A 133 -8.40 -4.39 3.91
N THR A 134 -7.93 -4.58 5.15
CA THR A 134 -6.78 -3.83 5.66
C THR A 134 -5.54 -4.12 4.82
N THR A 135 -4.88 -3.06 4.32
CA THR A 135 -3.60 -3.15 3.62
C THR A 135 -2.45 -2.88 4.58
N GLY A 136 -1.60 -3.90 4.81
CA GLY A 136 -0.44 -3.76 5.69
C GLY A 136 0.65 -2.85 5.10
N TYR A 137 1.43 -2.20 5.98
CA TYR A 137 2.60 -1.41 5.59
C TYR A 137 3.54 -2.22 4.69
N PRO A 138 3.79 -1.81 3.43
CA PRO A 138 4.52 -2.61 2.45
C PRO A 138 6.04 -2.36 2.42
N GLY A 139 6.54 -1.43 3.24
CA GLY A 139 7.92 -0.93 3.16
C GLY A 139 8.00 0.43 2.48
N SER A 140 9.22 1.03 2.47
CA SER A 140 9.41 2.41 2.01
C SER A 140 9.16 2.60 0.51
N ASP A 141 9.53 1.62 -0.29
CA ASP A 141 9.65 1.73 -1.74
C ASP A 141 8.59 0.90 -2.49
N ASN A 142 7.66 0.32 -1.75
CA ASN A 142 6.54 -0.44 -2.32
C ASN A 142 5.26 0.41 -2.32
N PRO A 143 4.38 0.21 -3.32
CA PRO A 143 3.09 0.88 -3.36
C PRO A 143 2.21 0.39 -2.21
N TRP A 144 1.48 1.33 -1.63
CA TRP A 144 0.55 1.10 -0.53
C TRP A 144 -0.84 1.60 -0.95
N MET A 145 -1.81 0.72 -1.00
CA MET A 145 -3.20 1.10 -1.25
C MET A 145 -3.77 1.77 -0.01
N LEU A 146 -4.30 2.96 -0.19
CA LEU A 146 -4.90 3.76 0.86
C LEU A 146 -6.23 4.34 0.37
N LYS A 147 -7.22 4.38 1.27
CA LYS A 147 -8.47 5.09 1.07
C LYS A 147 -8.35 6.52 1.61
N CYS A 148 -8.66 7.51 0.79
CA CYS A 148 -8.75 8.89 1.21
C CYS A 148 -10.03 9.12 2.02
N LEU A 149 -9.93 9.45 3.31
CA LEU A 149 -11.11 9.67 4.14
C LEU A 149 -11.84 10.98 3.84
N LEU A 150 -11.22 11.91 3.07
CA LEU A 150 -11.86 13.15 2.65
C LEU A 150 -12.80 12.97 1.45
N SER A 151 -12.54 11.99 0.60
CA SER A 151 -13.28 11.79 -0.66
C SER A 151 -13.78 10.37 -0.89
N GLY A 152 -13.34 9.40 -0.07
CA GLY A 152 -13.66 7.99 -0.24
C GLY A 152 -12.86 7.26 -1.33
N HIS A 153 -12.02 7.96 -2.11
CA HIS A 153 -11.27 7.36 -3.20
C HIS A 153 -10.11 6.49 -2.70
N TYR A 154 -9.87 5.38 -3.40
CA TYR A 154 -8.71 4.52 -3.19
C TYR A 154 -7.57 4.93 -4.10
N VAL A 155 -6.35 5.05 -3.53
CA VAL A 155 -5.16 5.50 -4.26
C VAL A 155 -3.92 4.76 -3.82
N MET A 156 -2.98 4.58 -4.76
CA MET A 156 -1.65 4.04 -4.47
C MET A 156 -0.72 5.15 -3.99
N ARG A 157 -0.09 4.94 -2.84
CA ARG A 157 0.89 5.86 -2.26
C ARG A 157 2.17 5.12 -1.90
N TRP A 158 3.25 5.86 -1.73
CA TRP A 158 4.53 5.34 -1.25
C TRP A 158 4.87 5.99 0.08
N TRP A 159 5.32 5.19 1.02
CA TRP A 159 5.72 5.70 2.32
C TRP A 159 6.79 6.80 2.21
N SER A 160 7.75 6.63 1.29
CA SER A 160 8.78 7.65 1.02
C SER A 160 8.21 9.03 0.67
N HIS A 161 7.01 9.11 0.09
CA HIS A 161 6.32 10.36 -0.22
C HIS A 161 5.51 10.90 0.95
N LEU A 162 4.93 10.02 1.78
CA LEU A 162 4.08 10.41 2.91
C LEU A 162 4.88 10.89 4.11
N ARG A 163 6.06 10.33 4.34
CA ARG A 163 6.95 10.72 5.45
C ARG A 163 7.66 12.07 5.26
N GLY A 164 7.60 12.65 4.05
CA GLY A 164 8.44 13.78 3.64
C GLY A 164 9.86 13.35 3.27
N ARG A 165 10.47 14.06 2.30
CA ARG A 165 11.90 13.87 1.99
C ARG A 165 12.74 14.66 2.98
N ASN A 166 13.90 14.11 3.34
CA ASN A 166 14.94 14.77 4.15
C ASN A 166 14.57 15.07 5.61
N GLY A 167 13.65 14.32 6.21
CA GLY A 167 13.30 14.53 7.62
C GLY A 167 12.56 15.84 7.91
N ASP A 168 12.03 16.48 6.88
CA ASP A 168 11.14 17.62 7.03
C ASP A 168 9.82 17.11 7.62
N ASN A 169 9.72 17.17 8.95
CA ASN A 169 8.54 16.77 9.72
C ASN A 169 7.37 17.75 9.58
N THR A 170 7.52 18.80 8.81
CA THR A 170 6.45 19.74 8.56
C THR A 170 5.40 19.04 7.70
N PRO A 171 4.16 18.90 8.17
CA PRO A 171 3.09 18.35 7.36
C PRO A 171 2.80 19.37 6.24
N ARG A 172 3.55 19.28 5.15
CA ARG A 172 3.14 20.00 3.95
C ARG A 172 1.82 19.39 3.52
N PRO A 173 0.85 20.23 3.11
CA PRO A 173 -0.32 19.75 2.43
C PRO A 173 0.18 18.90 1.25
N VAL A 174 0.04 17.60 1.35
CA VAL A 174 0.48 16.70 0.29
C VAL A 174 -0.66 16.65 -0.72
N TRP A 175 -0.37 16.96 -1.99
CA TRP A 175 -1.31 16.68 -3.06
C TRP A 175 -1.86 15.26 -2.90
N ARG A 176 -3.15 15.14 -2.73
CA ARG A 176 -3.75 13.86 -2.39
C ARG A 176 -3.99 13.00 -3.63
N HIS A 177 -4.84 13.44 -4.52
CA HIS A 177 -5.18 12.80 -5.78
C HIS A 177 -6.06 13.74 -6.60
N GLU A 178 -6.22 13.45 -7.86
CA GLU A 178 -7.17 14.13 -8.74
C GLU A 178 -8.61 13.93 -8.25
N GLY A 179 -9.41 14.99 -8.26
CA GLY A 179 -10.80 14.95 -7.78
C GLY A 179 -10.96 14.95 -6.25
N CYS A 180 -9.89 15.17 -5.48
CA CYS A 180 -10.01 15.46 -4.06
C CYS A 180 -10.52 16.89 -3.84
N ILE A 181 -10.90 17.20 -2.60
CA ILE A 181 -11.25 18.57 -2.19
C ILE A 181 -10.09 19.54 -2.45
N ASP A 182 -10.39 20.81 -2.59
CA ASP A 182 -9.41 21.85 -2.86
C ASP A 182 -8.29 21.86 -1.82
N PHE A 183 -7.08 22.11 -2.31
CA PHE A 183 -5.86 22.01 -1.52
C PHE A 183 -5.87 22.93 -0.28
N GLU A 184 -6.46 24.13 -0.41
CA GLU A 184 -6.55 25.11 0.66
C GLU A 184 -7.43 24.62 1.82
N ASP A 185 -8.47 23.84 1.51
CA ASP A 185 -9.40 23.27 2.50
C ASP A 185 -8.92 21.97 3.15
N GLN A 186 -7.94 21.30 2.53
CA GLN A 186 -7.53 19.96 2.97
C GLN A 186 -7.04 19.94 4.41
N ALA A 187 -6.20 20.90 4.81
CA ALA A 187 -5.62 20.94 6.15
C ALA A 187 -6.70 21.08 7.24
N ALA A 188 -7.66 21.98 7.03
CA ALA A 188 -8.75 22.19 7.98
C ALA A 188 -9.66 20.97 8.08
N LYS A 189 -9.99 20.34 6.95
CA LYS A 189 -10.85 19.14 6.94
C LYS A 189 -10.14 17.90 7.52
N VAL A 190 -8.85 17.74 7.29
CA VAL A 190 -8.04 16.70 7.95
C VAL A 190 -8.04 16.91 9.47
N ALA A 191 -7.76 18.15 9.93
CA ALA A 191 -7.76 18.45 11.36
C ALA A 191 -9.11 18.20 12.01
N ALA A 192 -10.22 18.57 11.36
CA ALA A 192 -11.58 18.34 11.84
C ALA A 192 -11.93 16.83 11.91
N LEU A 193 -11.40 16.02 10.98
CA LEU A 193 -11.69 14.59 10.91
C LEU A 193 -10.83 13.79 11.91
N VAL A 194 -9.56 14.13 12.04
CA VAL A 194 -8.59 13.39 12.87
C VAL A 194 -8.70 13.79 14.34
N GLY A 195 -8.98 15.08 14.61
CA GLY A 195 -9.02 15.62 15.97
C GLY A 195 -7.65 15.64 16.65
N GLU A 196 -7.65 15.89 17.95
CA GLU A 196 -6.43 15.88 18.77
C GLU A 196 -6.19 14.46 19.33
N PRO A 197 -5.05 13.82 19.04
CA PRO A 197 -4.79 12.47 19.48
C PRO A 197 -4.55 12.44 21.01
N PRO A 198 -5.13 11.46 21.73
CA PRO A 198 -4.88 11.31 23.16
C PRO A 198 -3.44 10.85 23.41
N SER A 199 -2.87 11.29 24.55
CA SER A 199 -1.54 10.89 24.99
C SER A 199 -1.48 9.43 25.50
N VAL A 200 -2.62 8.89 25.94
CA VAL A 200 -2.75 7.53 26.49
C VAL A 200 -3.80 6.79 25.68
N CYS A 201 -3.57 5.50 25.45
CA CYS A 201 -4.50 4.65 24.71
C CYS A 201 -5.82 4.46 25.50
N PRO A 202 -6.98 4.79 24.92
CA PRO A 202 -8.28 4.60 25.56
C PRO A 202 -8.89 3.21 25.31
N CYS A 203 -8.21 2.32 24.58
CA CYS A 203 -8.74 1.01 24.19
C CYS A 203 -8.87 0.09 25.41
N GLN A 204 -9.98 -0.61 25.50
CA GLN A 204 -10.27 -1.51 26.63
C GLN A 204 -9.79 -2.95 26.39
N GLU A 205 -9.91 -3.43 25.14
CA GLU A 205 -9.60 -4.82 24.79
C GLU A 205 -8.11 -5.10 24.63
N VAL A 206 -7.36 -4.14 24.08
CA VAL A 206 -5.92 -4.24 23.85
C VAL A 206 -5.25 -2.98 24.32
N THR A 207 -4.40 -3.09 25.34
CA THR A 207 -3.60 -1.96 25.81
C THR A 207 -2.46 -1.70 24.84
N HIS A 208 -2.46 -0.53 24.22
CA HIS A 208 -1.40 -0.07 23.34
C HIS A 208 -0.42 0.82 24.10
N PRO A 209 0.86 0.45 24.21
CA PRO A 209 1.84 1.26 24.93
C PRO A 209 2.09 2.58 24.20
N THR A 210 2.21 3.66 24.94
CA THR A 210 2.64 4.97 24.45
C THR A 210 3.98 5.39 25.06
N ALA A 211 4.37 4.83 26.21
CA ALA A 211 5.65 5.10 26.83
C ALA A 211 6.79 4.36 26.09
N ALA A 212 7.93 5.03 25.88
CA ALA A 212 9.07 4.46 25.17
C ALA A 212 9.62 3.20 25.88
N GLU A 213 9.66 3.18 27.22
CA GLU A 213 10.14 2.01 27.98
C GLU A 213 9.32 0.75 27.67
N ASP A 214 7.99 0.84 27.66
CA ASP A 214 7.10 -0.30 27.41
C ASP A 214 7.15 -0.74 25.94
N ILE A 215 7.24 0.20 25.01
CA ILE A 215 7.49 -0.10 23.60
C ILE A 215 8.82 -0.84 23.44
N GLY A 216 9.88 -0.43 24.13
CA GLY A 216 11.17 -1.09 24.10
C GLY A 216 11.08 -2.54 24.57
N LYS A 217 10.39 -2.79 25.68
CA LYS A 217 10.17 -4.15 26.22
C LYS A 217 9.41 -5.04 25.21
N LEU A 218 8.35 -4.52 24.60
CA LEU A 218 7.58 -5.28 23.59
C LEU A 218 8.40 -5.55 22.32
N LEU A 219 9.21 -4.60 21.87
CA LEU A 219 10.10 -4.80 20.72
C LEU A 219 11.13 -5.90 20.99
N ASP A 220 11.68 -5.96 22.21
CA ASP A 220 12.64 -6.99 22.60
C ASP A 220 11.97 -8.38 22.71
N GLN A 221 10.74 -8.43 23.21
CA GLN A 221 9.95 -9.66 23.23
C GLN A 221 9.60 -10.12 21.81
N ALA A 222 9.15 -9.22 20.95
CA ALA A 222 8.82 -9.53 19.56
C ALA A 222 10.06 -10.06 18.78
N GLU A 223 11.24 -9.47 19.02
CA GLU A 223 12.45 -9.95 18.38
C GLU A 223 12.87 -11.34 18.88
N ARG A 224 12.68 -11.65 20.17
CA ARG A 224 12.91 -13.01 20.71
C ARG A 224 11.94 -14.02 20.10
N ALA A 225 10.62 -13.72 20.09
CA ALA A 225 9.61 -14.60 19.51
C ALA A 225 9.88 -14.85 18.02
N ARG A 226 10.24 -13.79 17.26
CA ARG A 226 10.61 -13.89 15.86
C ARG A 226 11.81 -14.81 15.62
N LYS A 227 12.86 -14.71 16.45
CA LYS A 227 14.05 -15.55 16.35
C LYS A 227 13.77 -17.01 16.70
N ALA A 228 12.81 -17.24 17.57
CA ALA A 228 12.34 -18.58 17.95
C ALA A 228 11.29 -19.16 16.98
N ASP A 229 10.90 -18.41 15.95
CA ASP A 229 9.78 -18.73 15.04
C ASP A 229 8.45 -18.99 15.77
N ASP A 230 8.27 -18.35 16.93
CA ASP A 230 7.08 -18.45 17.78
C ASP A 230 6.04 -17.41 17.33
N ILE A 231 5.22 -17.80 16.36
CA ILE A 231 4.19 -16.95 15.77
C ILE A 231 3.06 -16.63 16.77
N ASP A 232 2.73 -17.57 17.65
CA ASP A 232 1.63 -17.42 18.60
C ASP A 232 1.97 -16.35 19.66
N THR A 233 3.21 -16.29 20.13
CA THR A 233 3.71 -15.21 20.97
C THR A 233 3.91 -13.91 20.18
N LEU A 234 4.39 -13.98 18.95
CA LEU A 234 4.70 -12.78 18.14
C LEU A 234 3.45 -11.99 17.75
N ARG A 235 2.37 -12.66 17.39
CA ARG A 235 1.13 -12.02 16.90
C ARG A 235 0.52 -11.03 17.91
N PRO A 236 0.25 -11.38 19.18
CA PRO A 236 -0.29 -10.42 20.13
C PRO A 236 0.64 -9.25 20.41
N LEU A 237 1.97 -9.46 20.42
CA LEU A 237 2.94 -8.38 20.57
C LEU A 237 2.89 -7.38 19.41
N LEU A 238 2.80 -7.88 18.16
CA LEU A 238 2.64 -7.02 17.01
C LEU A 238 1.29 -6.30 17.00
N THR A 239 0.22 -6.93 17.49
CA THR A 239 -1.08 -6.29 17.64
C THR A 239 -0.99 -5.11 18.60
N GLN A 240 -0.37 -5.26 19.76
CA GLN A 240 -0.17 -4.15 20.71
C GLN A 240 0.65 -2.99 20.10
N LEU A 241 1.66 -3.31 19.29
CA LEU A 241 2.56 -2.32 18.68
C LEU A 241 1.97 -1.64 17.44
N LEU A 242 1.17 -2.33 16.63
CA LEU A 242 0.78 -1.87 15.30
C LEU A 242 -0.71 -1.61 15.12
N ALA A 243 -1.61 -2.24 15.88
CA ALA A 243 -3.04 -2.05 15.68
C ALA A 243 -3.40 -0.56 15.80
N PRO A 244 -4.24 -0.04 14.89
CA PRO A 244 -4.71 1.33 14.94
C PRO A 244 -5.43 1.61 16.26
N CYS A 245 -5.13 2.74 16.87
CA CYS A 245 -5.84 3.25 18.04
C CYS A 245 -5.79 4.78 18.05
N PRO A 246 -6.65 5.46 18.81
CA PRO A 246 -6.63 6.92 18.89
C PRO A 246 -5.27 7.50 19.34
N ALA A 247 -4.48 6.76 20.16
CA ALA A 247 -3.15 7.16 20.62
C ALA A 247 -1.99 6.72 19.71
N SER A 248 -2.26 6.32 18.46
CA SER A 248 -1.21 5.85 17.53
C SER A 248 -0.13 6.89 17.28
N SER A 249 -0.46 8.17 17.24
CA SER A 249 0.52 9.26 17.07
C SER A 249 1.47 9.37 18.26
N SER A 250 0.96 9.31 19.50
CA SER A 250 1.79 9.33 20.70
C SER A 250 2.71 8.11 20.77
N ARG A 251 2.20 6.93 20.38
CA ARG A 251 3.00 5.70 20.26
C ARG A 251 4.11 5.86 19.22
N ALA A 252 3.80 6.42 18.06
CA ALA A 252 4.76 6.63 16.98
C ALA A 252 5.89 7.59 17.37
N GLU A 253 5.61 8.66 18.12
CA GLU A 253 6.64 9.56 18.66
C GLU A 253 7.62 8.79 19.56
N SER A 254 7.11 7.95 20.46
CA SER A 254 7.97 7.10 21.28
C SER A 254 8.76 6.07 20.46
N MET A 255 8.17 5.52 19.39
CA MET A 255 8.87 4.61 18.46
C MET A 255 10.04 5.28 17.74
N LYS A 256 9.95 6.57 17.43
CA LYS A 256 11.03 7.33 16.76
C LYS A 256 12.31 7.37 17.60
N THR A 257 12.22 7.26 18.91
CA THR A 257 13.39 7.25 19.82
C THR A 257 14.30 6.03 19.59
N PHE A 258 13.76 4.94 19.01
CA PHE A 258 14.49 3.73 18.70
C PHE A 258 15.05 3.69 17.28
N LEU A 259 14.76 4.68 16.47
CA LEU A 259 15.35 4.78 15.13
C LEU A 259 16.81 5.23 15.24
N PRO A 260 17.71 4.71 14.37
CA PRO A 260 19.08 5.20 14.32
C PRO A 260 19.07 6.69 13.98
N LYS A 261 19.86 7.47 14.72
CA LYS A 261 20.05 8.89 14.40
C LYS A 261 20.61 9.01 12.99
N PRO A 262 20.13 9.99 12.19
CA PRO A 262 20.73 10.26 10.89
C PRO A 262 22.23 10.50 11.09
N LYS A 263 23.05 9.88 10.27
CA LYS A 263 24.48 10.21 10.21
C LYS A 263 24.57 11.60 9.57
N ASN A 264 25.05 12.57 10.35
CA ASN A 264 25.42 13.89 9.85
C ASN A 264 26.57 13.77 8.86
#